data_b6fc69c034bbce92a4e22c96538a5d71
#
_entry.id   b6fc69c034bbce92a4e22c96538a5d71
#
_cell.length_a   1.000
_cell.length_b   1.000
_cell.length_c   1.000
_cell.angle_alpha   90.00
_cell.angle_beta   90.00
_cell.angle_gamma   90.00
#
_symmetry.space_group_name_H-M   'P 1'
#
loop_
_entity.id
_entity.type
_entity.pdbx_description
1 polymer ?
#
loop_
_entity_poly.entity_id
_entity_poly.type
_entity_poly.pdbx_seq_one_letter_code
_entity_poly.pdbx_strand_id
1 'polypeptide(L)'
;MSDNNKSIFRKINLSVLFLCYLLPATCYLFSGCYTLKQGTTMLGYLSRAVPLESLLESETGTDGAGGADSLETEKNRRFVERVQDIRRYAKEELGLNMGKNYTRYVKIDRDYLAAVVSASAADSFTRHEWKYPVVGSLPYKGFFKIEDARKERVKLEKKGLDVWVRGVDAFSTLGWFRDPLYSYMRDYPPDRLADLIIHESLHATVFLKGQPQFNEELAEFVGSEGARMYTESRFGANSDEYRNMLTGEADNKRYVTFLQGLIRELNELYESERSVEEKSSEKEKIIATAKERFAAEYENIFSGEGYRGFLDMPVNNAYLELYRLYYTEDSYIANLFAESGKTLPEFIAAAKSIPKKANGREMLARALSPDHSPVPAAQFPRN
;
A
#
# COMPACT_ATOMS: atom_id res chain seq x y z
N MET A 1 -11.59 -62.12 34.23
CA MET A 1 -10.68 -61.28 33.40
C MET A 1 -11.53 -60.59 32.38
N SER A 2 -11.88 -59.33 32.50
CA SER A 2 -12.46 -58.58 31.39
C SER A 2 -13.04 -57.17 31.68
N ASP A 3 -12.94 -56.48 32.74
CA ASP A 3 -13.58 -55.14 32.80
C ASP A 3 -12.64 -53.94 33.09
N ASN A 4 -11.39 -54.22 33.41
CA ASN A 4 -10.45 -53.11 33.72
C ASN A 4 -9.73 -52.52 32.47
N ASN A 5 -9.75 -53.18 31.30
CA ASN A 5 -9.09 -52.70 30.13
C ASN A 5 -9.90 -51.70 29.27
N LYS A 6 -11.22 -51.70 29.40
CA LYS A 6 -12.09 -50.75 28.68
C LYS A 6 -12.10 -49.34 29.28
N SER A 7 -11.81 -49.22 30.58
CA SER A 7 -11.78 -47.93 31.29
C SER A 7 -10.52 -47.10 30.99
N ILE A 8 -9.38 -47.74 30.74
CA ILE A 8 -8.11 -47.09 30.47
C ILE A 8 -8.10 -46.49 29.02
N PHE A 9 -8.62 -47.25 28.05
CA PHE A 9 -8.71 -46.74 26.66
C PHE A 9 -9.72 -45.58 26.51
N ARG A 10 -10.77 -45.56 27.32
CA ARG A 10 -11.78 -44.46 27.28
C ARG A 10 -11.26 -43.16 27.92
N LYS A 11 -10.35 -43.24 28.91
CA LYS A 11 -9.72 -42.06 29.53
C LYS A 11 -8.61 -41.45 28.70
N ILE A 12 -7.84 -42.27 27.97
CA ILE A 12 -6.79 -41.79 27.06
C ILE A 12 -7.38 -41.04 25.87
N ASN A 13 -8.49 -41.52 25.31
CA ASN A 13 -9.16 -40.85 24.17
C ASN A 13 -9.78 -39.49 24.53
N LEU A 14 -10.27 -39.31 25.74
CA LEU A 14 -10.86 -38.02 26.14
C LEU A 14 -9.80 -36.94 26.39
N SER A 15 -8.65 -37.29 26.94
CA SER A 15 -7.52 -36.37 27.16
C SER A 15 -6.83 -35.98 25.88
N VAL A 16 -6.66 -36.89 24.92
CA VAL A 16 -6.09 -36.63 23.60
C VAL A 16 -7.05 -35.79 22.77
N LEU A 17 -8.35 -36.07 22.80
CA LEU A 17 -9.39 -35.27 22.15
C LEU A 17 -9.43 -33.85 22.75
N PHE A 18 -9.32 -33.69 24.07
CA PHE A 18 -9.30 -32.38 24.74
C PHE A 18 -8.06 -31.57 24.35
N LEU A 19 -6.89 -32.21 24.23
CA LEU A 19 -5.64 -31.56 23.73
C LEU A 19 -5.73 -31.19 22.26
N CYS A 20 -6.30 -32.04 21.41
CA CYS A 20 -6.47 -31.78 19.97
C CYS A 20 -7.48 -30.66 19.66
N TYR A 21 -8.43 -30.39 20.55
CA TYR A 21 -9.39 -29.28 20.39
C TYR A 21 -8.94 -27.98 21.07
N LEU A 22 -8.16 -28.05 22.15
CA LEU A 22 -7.66 -26.87 22.87
C LEU A 22 -6.49 -26.18 22.15
N LEU A 23 -5.58 -26.92 21.52
CA LEU A 23 -4.45 -26.35 20.76
C LEU A 23 -4.90 -25.53 19.54
N PRO A 24 -5.82 -26.01 18.68
CA PRO A 24 -6.36 -25.17 17.61
C PRO A 24 -7.18 -24.00 18.15
N ALA A 25 -7.99 -24.19 19.20
CA ALA A 25 -8.80 -23.12 19.81
C ALA A 25 -7.94 -21.99 20.40
N THR A 26 -6.82 -22.31 21.03
CA THR A 26 -5.88 -21.29 21.53
C THR A 26 -5.17 -20.55 20.39
N CYS A 27 -4.77 -21.23 19.31
CA CYS A 27 -4.24 -20.60 18.11
C CYS A 27 -5.27 -19.67 17.43
N TYR A 28 -6.55 -20.08 17.38
CA TYR A 28 -7.65 -19.26 16.91
C TYR A 28 -7.91 -18.04 17.82
N LEU A 29 -7.83 -18.19 19.14
CA LEU A 29 -8.00 -17.09 20.09
C LEU A 29 -6.87 -16.04 19.99
N PHE A 30 -5.62 -16.45 19.77
CA PHE A 30 -4.51 -15.50 19.62
C PHE A 30 -4.52 -14.75 18.29
N SER A 31 -4.86 -15.41 17.18
CA SER A 31 -5.07 -14.74 15.88
C SER A 31 -6.34 -13.89 15.88
N GLY A 32 -7.40 -14.34 16.56
CA GLY A 32 -8.65 -13.60 16.73
C GLY A 32 -8.46 -12.31 17.54
N CYS A 33 -7.60 -12.31 18.56
CA CYS A 33 -7.34 -11.13 19.38
C CYS A 33 -6.66 -9.99 18.58
N TYR A 34 -5.72 -10.30 17.71
CA TYR A 34 -5.10 -9.31 16.81
C TYR A 34 -6.14 -8.74 15.83
N THR A 35 -6.84 -9.61 15.11
CA THR A 35 -7.84 -9.19 14.09
C THR A 35 -8.98 -8.38 14.74
N LEU A 36 -9.48 -8.81 15.90
CA LEU A 36 -10.49 -8.07 16.66
C LEU A 36 -9.98 -6.68 17.07
N LYS A 37 -8.74 -6.58 17.58
CA LYS A 37 -8.15 -5.31 17.98
C LYS A 37 -8.01 -4.35 16.81
N GLN A 38 -7.51 -4.82 15.67
CA GLN A 38 -7.39 -3.99 14.47
C GLN A 38 -8.78 -3.58 13.94
N GLY A 39 -9.73 -4.53 13.87
CA GLY A 39 -11.10 -4.27 13.44
C GLY A 39 -11.84 -3.26 14.33
N THR A 40 -11.75 -3.39 15.66
CA THR A 40 -12.38 -2.43 16.59
C THR A 40 -11.76 -1.04 16.49
N THR A 41 -10.46 -0.92 16.27
CA THR A 41 -9.79 0.37 16.04
C THR A 41 -10.26 1.02 14.74
N MET A 42 -10.35 0.26 13.65
CA MET A 42 -10.88 0.75 12.37
C MET A 42 -12.34 1.21 12.50
N LEU A 43 -13.20 0.42 13.15
CA LEU A 43 -14.57 0.80 13.43
C LEU A 43 -14.64 2.08 14.28
N GLY A 44 -13.73 2.27 15.22
CA GLY A 44 -13.58 3.49 16.01
C GLY A 44 -13.24 4.72 15.15
N TYR A 45 -12.43 4.59 14.10
CA TYR A 45 -12.21 5.68 13.14
C TYR A 45 -13.46 5.95 12.30
N LEU A 46 -14.07 4.91 11.75
CA LEU A 46 -15.28 5.04 10.93
C LEU A 46 -16.46 5.66 11.71
N SER A 47 -16.59 5.36 13.00
CA SER A 47 -17.64 5.94 13.85
C SER A 47 -17.44 7.44 14.13
N ARG A 48 -16.19 7.92 14.13
CA ARG A 48 -15.85 9.33 14.32
C ARG A 48 -15.82 10.13 13.02
N ALA A 49 -16.00 9.47 11.87
CA ALA A 49 -15.96 10.12 10.59
C ALA A 49 -17.18 11.07 10.44
N VAL A 50 -16.92 12.32 10.11
CA VAL A 50 -17.91 13.37 9.83
C VAL A 50 -18.06 13.58 8.33
N PRO A 51 -19.15 14.18 7.82
CA PRO A 51 -19.22 14.61 6.43
C PRO A 51 -18.03 15.50 6.07
N LEU A 52 -17.47 15.35 4.87
CA LEU A 52 -16.32 16.16 4.44
C LEU A 52 -16.66 17.66 4.44
N GLU A 53 -17.88 18.00 4.04
CA GLU A 53 -18.40 19.36 3.97
C GLU A 53 -18.51 20.04 5.35
N SER A 54 -18.58 19.26 6.45
CA SER A 54 -18.60 19.83 7.80
C SER A 54 -17.31 20.57 8.18
N LEU A 55 -16.23 20.37 7.42
CA LEU A 55 -15.02 21.18 7.56
C LEU A 55 -15.23 22.64 7.20
N LEU A 56 -16.26 22.95 6.40
CA LEU A 56 -16.64 24.30 6.01
C LEU A 56 -17.61 24.96 7.03
N GLU A 57 -18.35 24.14 7.80
CA GLU A 57 -19.38 24.62 8.73
C GLU A 57 -18.81 25.04 10.09
N SER A 58 -17.61 24.55 10.44
CA SER A 58 -16.94 24.90 11.71
C SER A 58 -16.52 26.38 11.82
N GLU A 59 -16.83 27.17 10.79
CA GLU A 59 -16.36 28.55 10.58
C GLU A 59 -17.39 29.62 10.99
N THR A 60 -18.66 29.24 11.25
CA THR A 60 -19.74 30.20 11.49
C THR A 60 -19.92 30.60 12.95
N GLY A 61 -19.07 30.18 13.84
CA GLY A 61 -19.27 30.38 15.29
C GLY A 61 -18.03 30.82 16.04
N THR A 62 -17.59 32.06 15.85
CA THR A 62 -17.10 32.98 16.90
C THR A 62 -16.52 34.25 16.29
N ASP A 63 -17.08 35.38 16.60
CA ASP A 63 -16.58 36.70 16.27
C ASP A 63 -15.18 36.93 16.86
N GLY A 64 -14.20 37.25 16.03
CA GLY A 64 -13.08 38.09 16.42
C GLY A 64 -11.71 37.51 16.77
N ALA A 65 -11.34 36.28 16.35
CA ALA A 65 -9.95 35.80 16.50
C ALA A 65 -9.21 35.86 15.16
N GLY A 66 -8.25 36.77 15.04
CA GLY A 66 -7.61 37.09 13.78
C GLY A 66 -6.56 36.10 13.29
N GLY A 67 -6.39 36.02 11.99
CA GLY A 67 -5.20 35.51 11.27
C GLY A 67 -5.03 34.00 11.18
N ALA A 68 -4.87 33.28 12.28
CA ALA A 68 -4.67 31.82 12.28
C ALA A 68 -5.93 31.03 11.92
N ASP A 69 -7.09 31.52 12.32
CA ASP A 69 -8.40 30.93 12.02
C ASP A 69 -8.72 31.04 10.52
N SER A 70 -8.35 32.15 9.88
CA SER A 70 -8.55 32.35 8.44
C SER A 70 -7.67 31.45 7.57
N LEU A 71 -6.46 31.08 8.00
CA LEU A 71 -5.56 30.17 7.27
C LEU A 71 -6.04 28.72 7.35
N GLU A 72 -6.51 28.28 8.51
CA GLU A 72 -7.06 26.91 8.68
C GLU A 72 -8.36 26.75 7.88
N THR A 73 -9.22 27.76 7.91
CA THR A 73 -10.44 27.90 7.10
C THR A 73 -10.13 27.75 5.62
N GLU A 74 -9.21 28.53 5.09
CA GLU A 74 -8.81 28.48 3.68
C GLU A 74 -8.20 27.12 3.32
N LYS A 75 -7.40 26.52 4.20
CA LYS A 75 -6.86 25.18 4.02
C LYS A 75 -7.97 24.12 3.94
N ASN A 76 -8.96 24.18 4.81
CA ASN A 76 -10.12 23.29 4.80
C ASN A 76 -10.91 23.46 3.50
N ARG A 77 -11.20 24.68 3.09
CA ARG A 77 -11.93 24.98 1.86
C ARG A 77 -11.21 24.39 0.63
N ARG A 78 -9.90 24.67 0.48
CA ARG A 78 -9.09 24.14 -0.64
C ARG A 78 -9.05 22.62 -0.64
N PHE A 79 -8.97 21.99 0.51
CA PHE A 79 -8.98 20.54 0.62
C PHE A 79 -10.32 19.93 0.18
N VAL A 80 -11.44 20.46 0.68
CA VAL A 80 -12.79 20.00 0.31
C VAL A 80 -13.04 20.15 -1.19
N GLU A 81 -12.75 21.33 -1.76
CA GLU A 81 -12.90 21.62 -3.19
C GLU A 81 -12.05 20.67 -4.04
N ARG A 82 -10.78 20.45 -3.66
CA ARG A 82 -9.86 19.55 -4.36
C ARG A 82 -10.36 18.10 -4.34
N VAL A 83 -10.77 17.60 -3.19
CA VAL A 83 -11.32 16.25 -3.09
C VAL A 83 -12.57 16.07 -3.95
N GLN A 84 -13.47 17.04 -3.93
CA GLN A 84 -14.70 17.01 -4.75
C GLN A 84 -14.36 17.04 -6.24
N ASP A 85 -13.37 17.84 -6.66
CA ASP A 85 -12.91 17.90 -8.04
C ASP A 85 -12.25 16.59 -8.48
N ILE A 86 -11.32 16.02 -7.69
CA ILE A 86 -10.71 14.72 -7.98
C ILE A 86 -11.78 13.63 -8.10
N ARG A 87 -12.75 13.59 -7.20
CA ARG A 87 -13.82 12.60 -7.25
C ARG A 87 -14.68 12.73 -8.51
N ARG A 88 -14.99 13.97 -8.91
CA ARG A 88 -15.71 14.25 -10.17
C ARG A 88 -14.89 13.79 -11.37
N TYR A 89 -13.61 14.17 -11.45
CA TYR A 89 -12.68 13.75 -12.49
C TYR A 89 -12.58 12.21 -12.60
N ALA A 90 -12.33 11.53 -11.49
CA ALA A 90 -12.23 10.08 -11.45
C ALA A 90 -13.51 9.38 -11.93
N LYS A 91 -14.68 9.93 -11.59
CA LYS A 91 -15.96 9.39 -12.01
C LYS A 91 -16.31 9.70 -13.47
N GLU A 92 -16.20 10.96 -13.87
CA GLU A 92 -16.73 11.45 -15.15
C GLU A 92 -15.73 11.31 -16.28
N GLU A 93 -14.45 11.55 -16.02
CA GLU A 93 -13.40 11.49 -17.02
C GLU A 93 -12.69 10.12 -17.07
N LEU A 94 -12.48 9.44 -15.94
CA LEU A 94 -11.86 8.11 -15.91
C LEU A 94 -12.87 6.94 -15.84
N GLY A 95 -14.14 7.19 -15.55
CA GLY A 95 -15.17 6.17 -15.46
C GLY A 95 -15.05 5.25 -14.24
N LEU A 96 -14.39 5.70 -13.17
CA LEU A 96 -14.22 4.93 -11.94
C LEU A 96 -15.46 4.93 -11.05
N ASN A 97 -15.63 3.85 -10.29
CA ASN A 97 -16.72 3.72 -9.33
C ASN A 97 -16.37 4.42 -8.01
N MET A 98 -16.77 5.67 -7.85
CA MET A 98 -16.50 6.44 -6.65
C MET A 98 -17.46 6.12 -5.49
N GLY A 99 -18.66 5.63 -5.75
CA GLY A 99 -19.64 5.36 -4.71
C GLY A 99 -19.76 6.53 -3.70
N LYS A 100 -19.68 6.18 -2.40
CA LYS A 100 -19.65 7.14 -1.28
C LYS A 100 -18.27 7.25 -0.62
N ASN A 101 -17.21 6.73 -1.24
CA ASN A 101 -15.84 6.86 -0.74
C ASN A 101 -15.39 8.31 -0.80
N TYR A 102 -14.54 8.72 0.14
CA TYR A 102 -13.97 10.07 0.22
C TYR A 102 -15.01 11.21 0.36
N THR A 103 -16.17 10.91 0.96
CA THR A 103 -17.20 11.92 1.34
C THR A 103 -17.22 12.17 2.83
N ARG A 104 -16.34 11.52 3.57
CA ARG A 104 -16.23 11.66 5.03
C ARG A 104 -14.80 11.95 5.42
N TYR A 105 -14.63 12.60 6.56
CA TYR A 105 -13.34 13.01 7.12
C TYR A 105 -13.18 12.51 8.55
N VAL A 106 -11.95 12.10 8.89
CA VAL A 106 -11.56 11.69 10.24
C VAL A 106 -10.35 12.49 10.69
N LYS A 107 -10.47 13.20 11.80
CA LYS A 107 -9.32 13.83 12.45
C LYS A 107 -8.53 12.78 13.22
N ILE A 108 -7.24 12.65 12.91
CA ILE A 108 -6.28 11.85 13.67
C ILE A 108 -5.04 12.69 13.96
N ASP A 109 -4.31 12.34 15.01
CA ASP A 109 -3.17 13.08 15.58
C ASP A 109 -1.80 12.56 15.12
N ARG A 110 -1.72 12.12 13.87
CA ARG A 110 -0.50 11.58 13.25
C ARG A 110 -0.59 11.66 11.74
N ASP A 111 0.55 11.48 11.05
CA ASP A 111 0.70 11.69 9.61
C ASP A 111 0.52 10.40 8.78
N TYR A 112 -0.08 9.36 9.35
CA TYR A 112 -0.36 8.08 8.69
C TYR A 112 -1.54 7.35 9.34
N LEU A 113 -2.18 6.45 8.61
CA LEU A 113 -3.32 5.67 9.12
C LEU A 113 -2.87 4.54 10.04
N ALA A 114 -1.90 3.76 9.62
CA ALA A 114 -1.40 2.62 10.36
C ALA A 114 0.10 2.43 10.15
N ALA A 115 0.75 1.72 11.08
CA ALA A 115 2.13 1.29 10.94
C ALA A 115 2.17 -0.14 10.40
N VAL A 116 3.02 -0.38 9.41
CA VAL A 116 3.27 -1.70 8.83
C VAL A 116 4.67 -2.15 9.19
N VAL A 117 4.78 -3.38 9.69
CA VAL A 117 6.04 -4.07 10.01
C VAL A 117 6.35 -5.04 8.90
N SER A 118 7.50 -4.90 8.27
CA SER A 118 8.11 -5.86 7.34
C SER A 118 9.38 -6.41 7.97
N ALA A 119 9.76 -7.65 7.66
CA ALA A 119 10.99 -8.25 8.16
C ALA A 119 11.61 -9.17 7.11
N SER A 120 12.93 -9.31 7.17
CA SER A 120 13.74 -10.16 6.28
C SER A 120 14.87 -10.81 7.05
N ALA A 121 15.43 -11.89 6.52
CA ALA A 121 16.68 -12.44 7.04
C ALA A 121 17.79 -11.39 6.97
N ALA A 122 18.71 -11.40 7.94
CA ALA A 122 19.79 -10.43 8.01
C ALA A 122 20.89 -10.68 6.99
N ASP A 123 21.01 -11.90 6.49
CA ASP A 123 22.03 -12.43 5.56
C ASP A 123 21.50 -12.80 4.18
N SER A 124 20.23 -12.48 3.90
CA SER A 124 19.61 -12.71 2.59
C SER A 124 18.36 -11.85 2.43
N PHE A 125 17.88 -11.71 1.19
CA PHE A 125 16.57 -11.10 0.91
C PHE A 125 15.42 -12.10 1.05
N THR A 126 15.45 -12.95 2.09
CA THR A 126 14.37 -13.88 2.40
C THR A 126 13.37 -13.21 3.33
N ARG A 127 12.16 -12.99 2.84
CA ARG A 127 11.09 -12.32 3.60
C ARG A 127 10.58 -13.18 4.73
N HIS A 128 10.29 -12.53 5.85
CA HIS A 128 9.48 -13.11 6.90
C HIS A 128 8.00 -12.99 6.54
N GLU A 129 7.25 -14.08 6.66
CA GLU A 129 5.82 -14.13 6.40
C GLU A 129 5.02 -14.38 7.68
N TRP A 130 3.93 -13.63 7.84
CA TRP A 130 2.92 -13.88 8.87
C TRP A 130 1.80 -14.72 8.30
N LYS A 131 1.48 -15.84 8.97
CA LYS A 131 0.41 -16.75 8.56
C LYS A 131 -0.90 -16.39 9.24
N TYR A 132 -1.94 -16.23 8.44
CA TYR A 132 -3.29 -15.92 8.89
C TYR A 132 -4.27 -17.02 8.44
N PRO A 133 -5.25 -17.41 9.28
CA PRO A 133 -6.15 -18.52 8.97
C PRO A 133 -7.02 -18.32 7.72
N VAL A 134 -7.35 -17.07 7.39
CA VAL A 134 -8.30 -16.74 6.30
C VAL A 134 -7.60 -16.19 5.06
N VAL A 135 -6.61 -15.29 5.25
CA VAL A 135 -5.94 -14.60 4.13
C VAL A 135 -4.63 -15.24 3.71
N GLY A 136 -4.20 -16.32 4.38
CA GLY A 136 -2.96 -17.02 4.07
C GLY A 136 -1.72 -16.33 4.62
N SER A 137 -0.60 -16.36 3.88
CA SER A 137 0.65 -15.72 4.27
C SER A 137 0.73 -14.30 3.71
N LEU A 138 1.15 -13.35 4.55
CA LEU A 138 1.43 -11.98 4.14
C LEU A 138 2.88 -11.60 4.52
N PRO A 139 3.60 -10.86 3.66
CA PRO A 139 4.98 -10.42 3.92
C PRO A 139 5.06 -9.20 4.84
N TYR A 140 3.97 -8.80 5.44
CA TYR A 140 3.88 -7.66 6.36
C TYR A 140 2.76 -7.84 7.38
N LYS A 141 2.84 -7.06 8.48
CA LYS A 141 1.83 -7.00 9.52
C LYS A 141 1.49 -5.56 9.88
N GLY A 142 0.20 -5.19 9.77
CA GLY A 142 -0.30 -3.85 10.01
C GLY A 142 -0.77 -3.61 11.44
N PHE A 143 -0.57 -2.40 11.98
CA PHE A 143 -0.98 -2.00 13.33
C PHE A 143 -1.52 -0.58 13.34
N PHE A 144 -2.71 -0.38 13.88
CA PHE A 144 -3.22 0.97 14.10
C PHE A 144 -2.55 1.70 15.27
N LYS A 145 -1.85 1.00 16.16
CA LYS A 145 -1.08 1.58 17.26
C LYS A 145 0.40 1.35 17.04
N ILE A 146 1.18 2.43 17.01
CA ILE A 146 2.63 2.36 16.76
C ILE A 146 3.36 1.54 17.84
N GLU A 147 2.86 1.55 19.08
CA GLU A 147 3.43 0.80 20.20
C GLU A 147 3.38 -0.70 19.95
N ASP A 148 2.31 -1.20 19.29
CA ASP A 148 2.19 -2.62 18.94
C ASP A 148 3.13 -3.00 17.79
N ALA A 149 3.32 -2.10 16.81
CA ALA A 149 4.31 -2.28 15.76
C ALA A 149 5.74 -2.32 16.34
N ARG A 150 6.06 -1.42 17.28
CA ARG A 150 7.35 -1.41 17.99
C ARG A 150 7.60 -2.69 18.79
N LYS A 151 6.58 -3.23 19.45
CA LYS A 151 6.69 -4.53 20.16
C LYS A 151 6.97 -5.68 19.19
N GLU A 152 6.28 -5.71 18.04
CA GLU A 152 6.52 -6.73 17.03
C GLU A 152 7.93 -6.59 16.43
N ARG A 153 8.38 -5.36 16.15
CA ARG A 153 9.76 -5.07 15.74
C ARG A 153 10.77 -5.69 16.69
N VAL A 154 10.72 -5.35 17.99
CA VAL A 154 11.66 -5.88 19.00
C VAL A 154 11.63 -7.40 19.07
N LYS A 155 10.45 -8.01 18.93
CA LYS A 155 10.29 -9.47 18.91
C LYS A 155 11.01 -10.12 17.73
N LEU A 156 10.97 -9.50 16.56
CA LEU A 156 11.60 -10.02 15.34
C LEU A 156 13.11 -9.76 15.32
N GLU A 157 13.55 -8.58 15.78
CA GLU A 157 14.97 -8.26 15.97
C GLU A 157 15.66 -9.23 16.92
N LYS A 158 14.99 -9.64 18.03
CA LYS A 158 15.49 -10.72 18.92
C LYS A 158 15.64 -12.08 18.27
N LYS A 159 15.02 -12.30 17.10
CA LYS A 159 15.18 -13.52 16.29
C LYS A 159 16.29 -13.38 15.22
N GLY A 160 17.04 -12.28 15.23
CA GLY A 160 18.10 -12.01 14.27
C GLY A 160 17.58 -11.55 12.89
N LEU A 161 16.34 -11.04 12.81
CA LEU A 161 15.81 -10.52 11.56
C LEU A 161 16.05 -9.01 11.44
N ASP A 162 16.32 -8.55 10.25
CA ASP A 162 16.17 -7.16 9.87
C ASP A 162 14.70 -6.79 9.88
N VAL A 163 14.35 -5.64 10.46
CA VAL A 163 12.95 -5.21 10.59
C VAL A 163 12.81 -3.76 10.16
N TRP A 164 11.77 -3.49 9.36
CA TRP A 164 11.39 -2.15 8.95
C TRP A 164 9.97 -1.83 9.38
N VAL A 165 9.77 -0.64 9.95
CA VAL A 165 8.46 -0.13 10.34
C VAL A 165 8.19 1.16 9.60
N ARG A 166 7.09 1.20 8.83
CA ARG A 166 6.67 2.39 8.07
C ARG A 166 5.21 2.74 8.31
N GLY A 167 4.88 4.01 8.15
CA GLY A 167 3.49 4.44 8.03
C GLY A 167 2.90 4.03 6.68
N VAL A 168 1.58 3.83 6.66
CA VAL A 168 0.79 3.70 5.43
C VAL A 168 -0.39 4.66 5.49
N ASP A 169 -0.68 5.28 4.36
CA ASP A 169 -1.61 6.40 4.27
C ASP A 169 -3.06 5.97 4.17
N ALA A 170 -3.32 4.83 3.55
CA ALA A 170 -4.67 4.33 3.36
C ALA A 170 -4.69 2.80 3.33
N PHE A 171 -5.86 2.25 3.53
CA PHE A 171 -6.22 0.88 3.18
C PHE A 171 -7.57 0.93 2.48
N SER A 172 -7.66 0.37 1.30
CA SER A 172 -8.95 0.16 0.66
C SER A 172 -9.74 -0.90 1.42
N THR A 173 -10.98 -0.60 1.69
CA THR A 173 -11.94 -1.59 2.17
C THR A 173 -12.62 -2.34 1.02
N LEU A 174 -12.11 -2.20 -0.21
CA LEU A 174 -12.65 -2.80 -1.44
C LEU A 174 -14.14 -2.45 -1.65
N GLY A 175 -14.55 -1.25 -1.19
CA GLY A 175 -15.94 -0.80 -1.26
C GLY A 175 -16.90 -1.39 -0.22
N TRP A 176 -16.39 -2.20 0.75
CA TRP A 176 -17.22 -2.73 1.85
C TRP A 176 -17.63 -1.65 2.84
N PHE A 177 -16.80 -0.64 3.04
CA PHE A 177 -17.10 0.54 3.84
C PHE A 177 -16.91 1.80 3.00
N ARG A 178 -17.35 2.94 3.54
CA ARG A 178 -17.09 4.26 2.96
C ARG A 178 -15.72 4.71 3.46
N ASP A 179 -14.70 4.58 2.62
CA ASP A 179 -13.34 4.97 2.96
C ASP A 179 -13.29 6.49 3.19
N PRO A 180 -12.90 6.94 4.40
CA PRO A 180 -12.81 8.36 4.73
C PRO A 180 -11.47 8.95 4.30
N LEU A 181 -11.41 10.27 4.28
CA LEU A 181 -10.17 11.04 4.26
C LEU A 181 -9.68 11.28 5.69
N TYR A 182 -8.39 11.43 5.84
CA TYR A 182 -7.76 11.67 7.14
C TYR A 182 -7.10 13.04 7.21
N SER A 183 -6.94 13.60 8.43
CA SER A 183 -6.48 14.98 8.64
C SER A 183 -5.13 15.31 8.00
N TYR A 184 -4.19 14.38 7.97
CA TYR A 184 -2.86 14.58 7.36
C TYR A 184 -2.91 14.70 5.83
N MET A 185 -3.96 14.17 5.17
CA MET A 185 -4.12 14.27 3.72
C MET A 185 -4.41 15.70 3.24
N ARG A 186 -4.76 16.61 4.15
CA ARG A 186 -4.94 18.04 3.81
C ARG A 186 -3.64 18.71 3.36
N ASP A 187 -2.51 18.16 3.77
CA ASP A 187 -1.17 18.67 3.44
C ASP A 187 -0.57 18.02 2.18
N TYR A 188 -1.29 17.09 1.56
CA TYR A 188 -0.82 16.45 0.35
C TYR A 188 -0.84 17.41 -0.84
N PRO A 189 0.20 17.39 -1.69
CA PRO A 189 0.16 18.07 -2.96
C PRO A 189 -0.96 17.47 -3.84
N PRO A 190 -1.44 18.22 -4.84
CA PRO A 190 -2.60 17.81 -5.65
C PRO A 190 -2.45 16.45 -6.32
N ASP A 191 -1.31 16.19 -6.91
CA ASP A 191 -0.96 14.93 -7.58
C ASP A 191 -1.00 13.73 -6.63
N ARG A 192 -0.39 13.84 -5.46
CA ARG A 192 -0.40 12.76 -4.45
C ARG A 192 -1.81 12.45 -3.94
N LEU A 193 -2.64 13.49 -3.73
CA LEU A 193 -4.02 13.28 -3.29
C LEU A 193 -4.86 12.66 -4.41
N ALA A 194 -4.63 13.06 -5.67
CA ALA A 194 -5.29 12.49 -6.84
C ALA A 194 -4.88 11.03 -7.04
N ASP A 195 -3.59 10.72 -7.00
CA ASP A 195 -3.07 9.36 -7.11
C ASP A 195 -3.72 8.43 -6.05
N LEU A 196 -3.70 8.82 -4.78
CA LEU A 196 -4.31 8.05 -3.69
C LEU A 196 -5.80 7.78 -3.95
N ILE A 197 -6.58 8.81 -4.29
CA ILE A 197 -8.03 8.67 -4.50
C ILE A 197 -8.32 7.82 -5.75
N ILE A 198 -7.58 7.98 -6.83
CA ILE A 198 -7.77 7.25 -8.09
C ILE A 198 -7.35 5.78 -7.89
N HIS A 199 -6.18 5.51 -7.30
CA HIS A 199 -5.66 4.19 -6.96
C HIS A 199 -6.70 3.36 -6.19
N GLU A 200 -7.16 3.88 -5.06
CA GLU A 200 -8.12 3.18 -4.20
C GLU A 200 -9.51 3.04 -4.86
N SER A 201 -9.89 4.00 -5.71
CA SER A 201 -11.14 3.92 -6.47
C SER A 201 -11.07 2.89 -7.59
N LEU A 202 -9.87 2.61 -8.10
CA LEU A 202 -9.70 1.50 -9.04
C LEU A 202 -9.97 0.16 -8.37
N HIS A 203 -9.49 -0.09 -7.15
CA HIS A 203 -9.82 -1.30 -6.39
C HIS A 203 -11.33 -1.49 -6.19
N ALA A 204 -12.08 -0.39 -6.01
CA ALA A 204 -13.55 -0.42 -5.94
C ALA A 204 -14.21 -0.63 -7.32
N THR A 205 -13.49 -0.46 -8.41
CA THR A 205 -13.96 -0.57 -9.80
C THR A 205 -13.60 -1.91 -10.42
N VAL A 206 -12.34 -2.32 -10.27
CA VAL A 206 -11.77 -3.57 -10.83
C VAL A 206 -11.05 -4.31 -9.71
N PHE A 207 -11.53 -5.49 -9.36
CA PHE A 207 -10.89 -6.35 -8.38
C PHE A 207 -11.01 -7.81 -8.78
N LEU A 208 -9.88 -8.46 -9.02
CA LEU A 208 -9.80 -9.88 -9.38
C LEU A 208 -9.35 -10.69 -8.15
N LYS A 209 -10.26 -11.53 -7.64
CA LYS A 209 -9.98 -12.35 -6.46
C LYS A 209 -8.82 -13.31 -6.71
N GLY A 210 -7.87 -13.36 -5.77
CA GLY A 210 -6.69 -14.25 -5.84
C GLY A 210 -5.56 -13.74 -6.73
N GLN A 211 -5.63 -12.49 -7.21
CA GLN A 211 -4.60 -11.86 -8.03
C GLN A 211 -4.14 -10.53 -7.43
N PRO A 212 -3.62 -10.52 -6.18
CA PRO A 212 -3.27 -9.29 -5.50
C PRO A 212 -2.23 -8.47 -6.25
N GLN A 213 -1.20 -9.12 -6.82
CA GLN A 213 -0.16 -8.44 -7.57
C GLN A 213 -0.72 -7.70 -8.78
N PHE A 214 -1.58 -8.35 -9.59
CA PHE A 214 -2.22 -7.70 -10.74
C PHE A 214 -3.09 -6.52 -10.32
N ASN A 215 -3.87 -6.68 -9.24
CA ASN A 215 -4.74 -5.61 -8.74
C ASN A 215 -3.93 -4.38 -8.31
N GLU A 216 -2.80 -4.58 -7.59
CA GLU A 216 -1.91 -3.50 -7.16
C GLU A 216 -1.20 -2.84 -8.33
N GLU A 217 -0.60 -3.61 -9.26
CA GLU A 217 0.05 -3.06 -10.45
C GLU A 217 -0.90 -2.22 -11.31
N LEU A 218 -2.14 -2.70 -11.48
CA LEU A 218 -3.16 -1.97 -12.23
C LEU A 218 -3.58 -0.69 -11.49
N ALA A 219 -3.75 -0.76 -10.17
CA ALA A 219 -4.15 0.40 -9.37
C ALA A 219 -3.03 1.44 -9.27
N GLU A 220 -1.78 1.02 -9.11
CA GLU A 220 -0.60 1.89 -9.11
C GLU A 220 -0.47 2.62 -10.45
N PHE A 221 -0.55 1.90 -11.58
CA PHE A 221 -0.47 2.51 -12.90
C PHE A 221 -1.59 3.52 -13.16
N VAL A 222 -2.85 3.12 -12.90
CA VAL A 222 -4.01 4.00 -13.15
C VAL A 222 -4.04 5.18 -12.18
N GLY A 223 -3.60 4.98 -10.94
CA GLY A 223 -3.44 6.04 -9.93
C GLY A 223 -2.47 7.10 -10.41
N SER A 224 -1.26 6.70 -10.73
CA SER A 224 -0.17 7.60 -11.14
C SER A 224 -0.46 8.30 -12.48
N GLU A 225 -0.87 7.56 -13.52
CA GLU A 225 -1.20 8.16 -14.83
C GLU A 225 -2.44 9.05 -14.75
N GLY A 226 -3.47 8.63 -13.98
CA GLY A 226 -4.66 9.44 -13.73
C GLY A 226 -4.35 10.73 -12.96
N ALA A 227 -3.46 10.69 -11.97
CA ALA A 227 -3.00 11.86 -11.24
C ALA A 227 -2.20 12.82 -12.12
N ARG A 228 -1.35 12.29 -13.02
CA ARG A 228 -0.60 13.07 -13.99
C ARG A 228 -1.55 13.84 -14.93
N MET A 229 -2.52 13.13 -15.50
CA MET A 229 -3.53 13.74 -16.38
C MET A 229 -4.40 14.76 -15.64
N TYR A 230 -4.81 14.46 -14.40
CA TYR A 230 -5.56 15.37 -13.54
C TYR A 230 -4.77 16.66 -13.30
N THR A 231 -3.51 16.55 -12.88
CA THR A 231 -2.66 17.69 -12.53
C THR A 231 -2.42 18.56 -13.75
N GLU A 232 -2.13 17.96 -14.91
CA GLU A 232 -1.99 18.69 -16.16
C GLU A 232 -3.27 19.42 -16.56
N SER A 233 -4.43 18.75 -16.47
CA SER A 233 -5.71 19.33 -16.90
C SER A 233 -6.20 20.45 -16.00
N ARG A 234 -5.89 20.43 -14.70
CA ARG A 234 -6.38 21.41 -13.71
C ARG A 234 -5.44 22.58 -13.49
N PHE A 235 -4.14 22.35 -13.62
CA PHE A 235 -3.11 23.37 -13.34
C PHE A 235 -2.38 23.80 -14.61
N GLY A 236 -2.36 22.97 -15.66
CA GLY A 236 -1.63 23.19 -16.89
C GLY A 236 -0.22 22.61 -16.89
N ALA A 237 0.28 22.23 -18.08
CA ALA A 237 1.61 21.62 -18.27
C ALA A 237 2.79 22.49 -17.82
N ASN A 238 2.60 23.82 -17.69
CA ASN A 238 3.63 24.76 -17.28
C ASN A 238 3.46 25.25 -15.83
N SER A 239 2.56 24.65 -15.04
CA SER A 239 2.34 25.00 -13.63
C SER A 239 3.47 24.47 -12.73
N ASP A 240 3.59 25.04 -11.55
CA ASP A 240 4.51 24.55 -10.52
C ASP A 240 4.09 23.16 -10.02
N GLU A 241 2.79 22.93 -9.88
CA GLU A 241 2.22 21.65 -9.48
C GLU A 241 2.65 20.54 -10.44
N TYR A 242 2.51 20.75 -11.74
CA TYR A 242 2.87 19.75 -12.75
C TYR A 242 4.38 19.54 -12.82
N ARG A 243 5.18 20.61 -12.77
CA ARG A 243 6.65 20.51 -12.74
C ARG A 243 7.15 19.79 -11.50
N ASN A 244 6.60 20.10 -10.34
CA ASN A 244 6.97 19.46 -9.07
C ASN A 244 6.63 17.97 -9.08
N MET A 245 5.48 17.58 -9.63
CA MET A 245 5.09 16.19 -9.81
C MET A 245 6.12 15.46 -10.71
N LEU A 246 6.41 15.99 -11.90
CA LEU A 246 7.39 15.37 -12.82
C LEU A 246 8.79 15.26 -12.20
N THR A 247 9.20 16.29 -11.44
CA THR A 247 10.47 16.27 -10.70
C THR A 247 10.48 15.17 -9.67
N GLY A 248 9.39 15.04 -8.88
CA GLY A 248 9.24 13.97 -7.89
C GLY A 248 9.27 12.57 -8.51
N GLU A 249 8.60 12.36 -9.63
CA GLU A 249 8.64 11.09 -10.37
C GLU A 249 10.06 10.76 -10.86
N ALA A 250 10.75 11.74 -11.45
CA ALA A 250 12.12 11.56 -11.92
C ALA A 250 13.08 11.26 -10.77
N ASP A 251 12.95 11.96 -9.65
CA ASP A 251 13.77 11.73 -8.45
C ASP A 251 13.47 10.39 -7.81
N ASN A 252 12.20 9.95 -7.79
CA ASN A 252 11.82 8.61 -7.33
C ASN A 252 12.48 7.52 -8.20
N LYS A 253 12.44 7.66 -9.51
CA LYS A 253 13.09 6.70 -10.42
C LYS A 253 14.61 6.62 -10.18
N ARG A 254 15.26 7.75 -9.97
CA ARG A 254 16.70 7.80 -9.65
C ARG A 254 17.01 7.14 -8.32
N TYR A 255 16.21 7.41 -7.30
CA TYR A 255 16.33 6.80 -5.98
C TYR A 255 16.20 5.28 -6.03
N VAL A 256 15.19 4.79 -6.72
CA VAL A 256 14.97 3.36 -6.93
C VAL A 256 16.13 2.71 -7.65
N THR A 257 16.64 3.34 -8.74
CA THR A 257 17.81 2.86 -9.48
C THR A 257 19.03 2.76 -8.57
N PHE A 258 19.25 3.75 -7.70
CA PHE A 258 20.31 3.72 -6.71
C PHE A 258 20.15 2.54 -5.73
N LEU A 259 18.95 2.35 -5.18
CA LEU A 259 18.68 1.23 -4.26
C LEU A 259 18.84 -0.14 -4.93
N GLN A 260 18.46 -0.28 -6.19
CA GLN A 260 18.67 -1.50 -6.97
C GLN A 260 20.16 -1.80 -7.14
N GLY A 261 21.01 -0.77 -7.29
CA GLY A 261 22.46 -0.91 -7.26
C GLY A 261 22.95 -1.53 -5.94
N LEU A 262 22.50 -0.94 -4.83
CA LEU A 262 22.82 -1.45 -3.48
C LEU A 262 22.30 -2.88 -3.26
N ILE A 263 21.11 -3.20 -3.73
CA ILE A 263 20.53 -4.54 -3.64
C ILE A 263 21.39 -5.56 -4.42
N ARG A 264 21.91 -5.22 -5.59
CA ARG A 264 22.81 -6.09 -6.37
C ARG A 264 24.12 -6.35 -5.61
N GLU A 265 24.76 -5.30 -5.08
CA GLU A 265 26.00 -5.42 -4.28
C GLU A 265 25.78 -6.36 -3.06
N LEU A 266 24.65 -6.24 -2.39
CA LEU A 266 24.29 -7.11 -1.25
C LEU A 266 23.94 -8.54 -1.68
N ASN A 267 23.29 -8.75 -2.82
CA ASN A 267 23.04 -10.09 -3.34
C ASN A 267 24.34 -10.83 -3.64
N GLU A 268 25.32 -10.18 -4.28
CA GLU A 268 26.65 -10.76 -4.52
C GLU A 268 27.34 -11.17 -3.21
N LEU A 269 27.22 -10.33 -2.16
CA LEU A 269 27.71 -10.68 -0.83
C LEU A 269 27.00 -11.92 -0.27
N TYR A 270 25.69 -12.00 -0.38
CA TYR A 270 24.90 -13.10 0.20
C TYR A 270 25.08 -14.42 -0.53
N GLU A 271 25.37 -14.38 -1.83
CA GLU A 271 25.71 -15.55 -2.63
C GLU A 271 27.18 -16.07 -2.42
N SER A 272 28.03 -15.27 -1.74
CA SER A 272 29.40 -15.65 -1.47
C SER A 272 29.51 -16.76 -0.42
N GLU A 273 30.69 -17.46 -0.39
CA GLU A 273 31.00 -18.52 0.55
C GLU A 273 31.41 -18.05 1.97
N ARG A 274 31.22 -16.73 2.27
CA ARG A 274 31.59 -16.14 3.56
C ARG A 274 30.69 -16.62 4.69
N SER A 275 31.21 -16.61 5.92
CA SER A 275 30.43 -16.92 7.12
C SER A 275 29.32 -15.88 7.35
N VAL A 276 28.34 -16.20 8.18
CA VAL A 276 27.24 -15.29 8.54
C VAL A 276 27.78 -14.02 9.20
N GLU A 277 28.79 -14.17 10.06
CA GLU A 277 29.45 -13.05 10.75
C GLU A 277 30.18 -12.12 9.78
N GLU A 278 30.90 -12.70 8.81
CA GLU A 278 31.57 -11.94 7.76
C GLU A 278 30.58 -11.22 6.86
N LYS A 279 29.49 -11.90 6.45
CA LYS A 279 28.40 -11.28 5.66
C LYS A 279 27.76 -10.11 6.42
N SER A 280 27.52 -10.27 7.71
CA SER A 280 26.95 -9.20 8.54
C SER A 280 27.86 -7.96 8.61
N SER A 281 29.15 -8.18 8.88
CA SER A 281 30.14 -7.11 8.94
C SER A 281 30.31 -6.40 7.58
N GLU A 282 30.34 -7.15 6.49
CA GLU A 282 30.51 -6.59 5.15
C GLU A 282 29.27 -5.86 4.66
N LYS A 283 28.07 -6.35 5.00
CA LYS A 283 26.81 -5.66 4.76
C LYS A 283 26.82 -4.22 5.32
N GLU A 284 27.24 -4.07 6.58
CA GLU A 284 27.30 -2.74 7.21
C GLU A 284 28.27 -1.81 6.46
N LYS A 285 29.40 -2.30 5.97
CA LYS A 285 30.36 -1.53 5.18
C LYS A 285 29.80 -1.14 3.81
N ILE A 286 29.15 -2.09 3.11
CA ILE A 286 28.50 -1.83 1.81
C ILE A 286 27.44 -0.73 1.97
N ILE A 287 26.58 -0.82 2.99
CA ILE A 287 25.55 0.20 3.28
C ILE A 287 26.20 1.55 3.61
N ALA A 288 27.24 1.57 4.43
CA ALA A 288 27.96 2.81 4.78
C ALA A 288 28.56 3.46 3.53
N THR A 289 29.27 2.69 2.71
CA THR A 289 29.85 3.18 1.44
C THR A 289 28.76 3.67 0.47
N ALA A 290 27.61 2.98 0.41
CA ALA A 290 26.49 3.42 -0.40
C ALA A 290 25.94 4.78 0.09
N LYS A 291 25.85 5.00 1.40
CA LYS A 291 25.46 6.29 1.97
C LYS A 291 26.45 7.41 1.66
N GLU A 292 27.75 7.12 1.74
CA GLU A 292 28.79 8.09 1.36
C GLU A 292 28.70 8.47 -0.13
N ARG A 293 28.52 7.47 -1.02
CA ARG A 293 28.30 7.69 -2.45
C ARG A 293 27.03 8.51 -2.70
N PHE A 294 25.94 8.16 -2.02
CA PHE A 294 24.66 8.89 -2.11
C PHE A 294 24.84 10.36 -1.70
N ALA A 295 25.52 10.64 -0.60
CA ALA A 295 25.78 12.00 -0.14
C ALA A 295 26.64 12.80 -1.13
N ALA A 296 27.69 12.19 -1.67
CA ALA A 296 28.60 12.85 -2.62
C ALA A 296 27.93 13.20 -3.97
N GLU A 297 27.00 12.36 -4.41
CA GLU A 297 26.35 12.49 -5.71
C GLU A 297 24.98 13.18 -5.64
N TYR A 298 24.46 13.46 -4.45
CA TYR A 298 23.08 13.90 -4.22
C TYR A 298 22.68 15.10 -5.11
N GLU A 299 23.44 16.18 -5.07
CA GLU A 299 23.16 17.42 -5.81
C GLU A 299 23.24 17.25 -7.32
N ASN A 300 23.93 16.22 -7.80
CA ASN A 300 24.03 15.91 -9.23
C ASN A 300 22.90 15.02 -9.72
N ILE A 301 22.28 14.26 -8.80
CA ILE A 301 21.28 13.24 -9.13
C ILE A 301 19.86 13.75 -8.89
N PHE A 302 19.62 14.41 -7.74
CA PHE A 302 18.29 14.80 -7.30
C PHE A 302 18.05 16.29 -7.48
N SER A 303 16.82 16.61 -7.86
CA SER A 303 16.40 18.01 -8.04
C SER A 303 15.75 18.59 -6.79
N GLY A 304 15.33 17.74 -5.85
CA GLY A 304 14.67 18.12 -4.60
C GLY A 304 15.33 17.53 -3.35
N GLU A 305 14.82 17.89 -2.17
CA GLU A 305 15.34 17.46 -0.87
C GLU A 305 14.72 16.13 -0.36
N GLY A 306 13.80 15.54 -1.13
CA GLY A 306 12.91 14.47 -0.69
C GLY A 306 13.60 13.19 -0.20
N TYR A 307 14.79 12.88 -0.66
CA TYR A 307 15.49 11.62 -0.37
C TYR A 307 16.69 11.77 0.59
N ARG A 308 17.00 12.96 1.08
CA ARG A 308 18.11 13.20 2.02
C ARG A 308 18.00 12.37 3.31
N GLY A 309 16.80 12.06 3.74
CA GLY A 309 16.53 11.19 4.89
C GLY A 309 17.15 9.78 4.77
N PHE A 310 17.53 9.33 3.57
CA PHE A 310 18.26 8.07 3.37
C PHE A 310 19.56 8.02 4.16
N LEU A 311 20.25 9.15 4.32
CA LEU A 311 21.53 9.23 5.03
C LEU A 311 21.38 8.86 6.52
N ASP A 312 20.28 9.26 7.14
CA ASP A 312 20.02 9.06 8.57
C ASP A 312 19.22 7.78 8.86
N MET A 313 18.65 7.14 7.83
CA MET A 313 17.86 5.92 8.02
C MET A 313 18.71 4.72 8.39
N PRO A 314 18.23 3.82 9.28
CA PRO A 314 18.83 2.51 9.53
C PRO A 314 18.47 1.55 8.38
N VAL A 315 19.13 1.72 7.22
CA VAL A 315 18.93 0.88 6.03
C VAL A 315 19.26 -0.57 6.35
N ASN A 316 18.37 -1.49 5.99
CA ASN A 316 18.54 -2.92 6.21
C ASN A 316 17.79 -3.73 5.14
N ASN A 317 17.88 -5.06 5.16
CA ASN A 317 17.26 -5.92 4.16
C ASN A 317 15.73 -5.76 4.11
N ALA A 318 15.07 -5.57 5.25
CA ALA A 318 13.62 -5.39 5.29
C ALA A 318 13.17 -4.09 4.62
N TYR A 319 13.99 -3.04 4.67
CA TYR A 319 13.77 -1.79 3.94
C TYR A 319 14.01 -1.99 2.44
N LEU A 320 15.14 -2.57 2.05
CA LEU A 320 15.51 -2.78 0.65
C LEU A 320 14.55 -3.72 -0.08
N GLU A 321 14.01 -4.73 0.62
CA GLU A 321 12.98 -5.63 0.08
C GLU A 321 11.73 -4.92 -0.42
N LEU A 322 11.37 -3.75 0.12
CA LEU A 322 10.25 -2.95 -0.38
C LEU A 322 10.50 -2.50 -1.84
N TYR A 323 11.74 -2.25 -2.18
CA TYR A 323 12.15 -1.77 -3.50
C TYR A 323 12.53 -2.87 -4.48
N ARG A 324 12.91 -4.05 -3.97
CA ARG A 324 13.30 -5.18 -4.81
C ARG A 324 12.17 -5.71 -5.69
N LEU A 325 10.92 -5.61 -5.21
CA LEU A 325 9.76 -6.20 -5.88
C LEU A 325 8.88 -5.19 -6.62
N TYR A 326 8.90 -3.94 -6.21
CA TYR A 326 8.04 -2.92 -6.80
C TYR A 326 8.56 -2.39 -8.14
N TYR A 327 9.85 -2.67 -8.47
CA TYR A 327 10.47 -2.07 -9.64
C TYR A 327 11.18 -3.11 -10.50
N THR A 328 10.42 -3.89 -11.24
CA THR A 328 10.91 -4.37 -12.53
C THR A 328 10.85 -3.18 -13.49
N GLU A 329 11.94 -2.90 -14.22
CA GLU A 329 12.12 -1.69 -15.07
C GLU A 329 11.02 -1.47 -16.10
N ASP A 330 10.22 -2.50 -16.38
CA ASP A 330 9.07 -2.45 -17.27
C ASP A 330 7.83 -2.92 -16.50
N SER A 331 7.05 -1.95 -15.98
CA SER A 331 5.71 -2.27 -15.53
C SER A 331 4.94 -2.89 -16.71
N TYR A 332 4.61 -4.16 -16.63
CA TYR A 332 3.82 -4.87 -17.63
C TYR A 332 2.57 -4.08 -18.03
N ILE A 333 1.91 -3.47 -17.05
CA ILE A 333 0.70 -2.66 -17.25
C ILE A 333 1.00 -1.38 -18.03
N ALA A 334 2.08 -0.67 -17.70
CA ALA A 334 2.46 0.56 -18.41
C ALA A 334 2.85 0.28 -19.87
N ASN A 335 3.60 -0.79 -20.13
CA ASN A 335 3.96 -1.19 -21.49
C ASN A 335 2.72 -1.58 -22.31
N LEU A 336 1.84 -2.35 -21.70
CA LEU A 336 0.59 -2.75 -22.35
C LEU A 336 -0.31 -1.54 -22.67
N PHE A 337 -0.35 -0.54 -21.80
CA PHE A 337 -1.05 0.72 -22.07
C PHE A 337 -0.41 1.47 -23.24
N ALA A 338 0.91 1.67 -23.22
CA ALA A 338 1.63 2.37 -24.27
C ALA A 338 1.48 1.71 -25.64
N GLU A 339 1.56 0.37 -25.70
CA GLU A 339 1.40 -0.41 -26.95
C GLU A 339 -0.04 -0.42 -27.45
N SER A 340 -1.03 -0.29 -26.56
CA SER A 340 -2.45 -0.35 -26.94
C SER A 340 -2.91 0.86 -27.77
N GLY A 341 -2.25 1.99 -27.67
CA GLY A 341 -2.68 3.27 -28.27
C GLY A 341 -4.02 3.79 -27.73
N LYS A 342 -4.51 3.24 -26.60
CA LYS A 342 -5.76 3.62 -25.97
C LYS A 342 -5.59 4.82 -25.04
N THR A 343 -6.67 5.57 -24.87
CA THR A 343 -6.77 6.56 -23.78
C THR A 343 -6.92 5.83 -22.42
N LEU A 344 -6.57 6.51 -21.32
CA LEU A 344 -6.71 5.91 -19.98
C LEU A 344 -8.14 5.47 -19.66
N PRO A 345 -9.21 6.24 -19.99
CA PRO A 345 -10.60 5.76 -19.82
C PRO A 345 -10.92 4.48 -20.61
N GLU A 346 -10.44 4.35 -21.84
CA GLU A 346 -10.63 3.14 -22.65
C GLU A 346 -9.87 1.95 -22.04
N PHE A 347 -8.67 2.18 -21.52
CA PHE A 347 -7.87 1.17 -20.82
C PHE A 347 -8.59 0.67 -19.56
N ILE A 348 -9.12 1.59 -18.76
CA ILE A 348 -9.93 1.26 -17.57
C ILE A 348 -11.21 0.49 -17.99
N ALA A 349 -11.85 0.88 -19.07
CA ALA A 349 -13.02 0.16 -19.60
C ALA A 349 -12.66 -1.28 -20.02
N ALA A 350 -11.52 -1.49 -20.65
CA ALA A 350 -11.00 -2.82 -20.97
C ALA A 350 -10.74 -3.64 -19.69
N ALA A 351 -10.11 -3.05 -18.67
CA ALA A 351 -9.89 -3.72 -17.38
C ALA A 351 -11.22 -4.09 -16.70
N LYS A 352 -12.25 -3.25 -16.76
CA LYS A 352 -13.60 -3.53 -16.22
C LYS A 352 -14.29 -4.70 -16.93
N SER A 353 -13.95 -4.96 -18.17
CA SER A 353 -14.54 -6.08 -18.95
C SER A 353 -13.98 -7.45 -18.58
N ILE A 354 -12.90 -7.53 -17.79
CA ILE A 354 -12.26 -8.79 -17.40
C ILE A 354 -13.19 -9.62 -16.52
N PRO A 355 -13.47 -10.90 -16.88
CA PRO A 355 -14.26 -11.78 -16.03
C PRO A 355 -13.58 -12.02 -14.67
N LYS A 356 -14.33 -11.96 -13.57
CA LYS A 356 -13.80 -12.01 -12.17
C LYS A 356 -12.93 -13.23 -11.84
N LYS A 357 -13.04 -14.33 -12.60
CA LYS A 357 -12.29 -15.57 -12.40
C LYS A 357 -11.18 -15.79 -13.44
N ALA A 358 -11.02 -14.89 -14.39
CA ALA A 358 -10.03 -15.01 -15.45
C ALA A 358 -8.66 -14.49 -15.00
N ASN A 359 -7.59 -14.86 -15.73
CA ASN A 359 -6.27 -14.29 -15.54
C ASN A 359 -6.27 -12.82 -15.99
N GLY A 360 -5.99 -11.90 -15.05
CA GLY A 360 -6.07 -10.47 -15.28
C GLY A 360 -5.12 -9.98 -16.37
N ARG A 361 -3.85 -10.41 -16.32
CA ARG A 361 -2.83 -10.00 -17.30
C ARG A 361 -3.16 -10.45 -18.70
N GLU A 362 -3.51 -11.73 -18.86
CA GLU A 362 -3.85 -12.32 -20.16
C GLU A 362 -5.10 -11.66 -20.76
N MET A 363 -6.15 -11.49 -19.96
CA MET A 363 -7.42 -10.93 -20.45
C MET A 363 -7.31 -9.44 -20.75
N LEU A 364 -6.52 -8.69 -19.99
CA LEU A 364 -6.27 -7.27 -20.28
C LEU A 364 -5.53 -7.13 -21.62
N ALA A 365 -4.44 -7.88 -21.81
CA ALA A 365 -3.71 -7.89 -23.08
C ALA A 365 -4.62 -8.23 -24.27
N ARG A 366 -5.46 -9.25 -24.09
CA ARG A 366 -6.44 -9.64 -25.12
C ARG A 366 -7.47 -8.54 -25.40
N ALA A 367 -8.01 -7.88 -24.38
CA ALA A 367 -9.02 -6.82 -24.53
C ALA A 367 -8.46 -5.55 -25.21
N LEU A 368 -7.13 -5.36 -25.14
CA LEU A 368 -6.43 -4.21 -25.73
C LEU A 368 -5.87 -4.51 -27.13
N SER A 369 -5.81 -5.77 -27.55
CA SER A 369 -5.31 -6.16 -28.88
C SER A 369 -6.20 -5.63 -30.01
N PRO A 370 -5.62 -5.12 -31.12
CA PRO A 370 -6.37 -4.52 -32.23
C PRO A 370 -7.36 -5.48 -32.93
N ASP A 371 -7.11 -6.79 -32.85
CA ASP A 371 -7.89 -7.83 -33.55
C ASP A 371 -9.15 -8.30 -32.81
N HIS A 372 -9.49 -7.67 -31.68
CA HIS A 372 -10.67 -8.09 -30.93
C HIS A 372 -11.85 -7.14 -31.09
N SER A 373 -12.79 -7.54 -31.97
CA SER A 373 -14.20 -7.13 -31.89
C SER A 373 -14.76 -7.55 -30.51
N PRO A 374 -15.61 -6.74 -29.86
CA PRO A 374 -16.16 -7.06 -28.55
C PRO A 374 -16.92 -8.39 -28.62
N VAL A 375 -16.50 -9.37 -27.80
CA VAL A 375 -17.24 -10.63 -27.66
C VAL A 375 -18.58 -10.30 -27.01
N PRO A 376 -19.73 -10.66 -27.64
CA PRO A 376 -21.03 -10.47 -27.00
C PRO A 376 -21.09 -11.26 -25.69
N ALA A 377 -21.69 -10.69 -24.66
CA ALA A 377 -21.78 -11.21 -23.29
C ALA A 377 -22.61 -12.50 -23.12
N ALA A 378 -22.84 -13.25 -24.16
CA ALA A 378 -23.71 -14.43 -24.17
C ALA A 378 -23.08 -15.60 -24.93
N GLN A 379 -22.21 -16.36 -24.27
CA GLN A 379 -21.98 -17.79 -24.56
C GLN A 379 -20.97 -18.39 -23.57
N PHE A 380 -21.38 -18.52 -22.31
CA PHE A 380 -20.75 -19.50 -21.41
C PHE A 380 -21.83 -20.44 -20.90
N PRO A 381 -21.69 -21.79 -21.08
CA PRO A 381 -22.62 -22.73 -20.51
C PRO A 381 -22.59 -22.64 -18.99
N ARG A 382 -23.77 -22.59 -18.38
CA ARG A 382 -23.93 -22.75 -16.93
C ARG A 382 -23.69 -24.23 -16.62
N ASN A 383 -22.59 -24.51 -15.94
CA ASN A 383 -22.41 -25.75 -15.18
C ASN A 383 -22.39 -25.40 -13.69
#